data_5f5805580d0148102b8b84ca5d9243f3
#
_entry.id   5f5805580d0148102b8b84ca5d9243f3
#
_cell.length_a   1.000
_cell.length_b   1.000
_cell.length_c   1.000
_cell.angle_alpha   90.00
_cell.angle_beta   90.00
_cell.angle_gamma   90.00
#
_symmetry.space_group_name_H-M   'P 1'
#
loop_
_entity.id
_entity.type
_entity.pdbx_description
1 polymer ?
#
loop_
_entity_poly.entity_id
_entity_poly.type
_entity_poly.pdbx_seq_one_letter_code
_entity_poly.pdbx_strand_id
1 'polypeptide(L)'
;MNYQLLLENIYNEVKNLENTGKIADYIPELAKVNPDKFGISLVDSTGNIFEVGDAKETFSIQSISKVLTTAIIFAKEGNELWKRVGFEPSGNAFNSLIQLEYEKGIPRNPFLNAGSLVIADLMLDHFEKPKEYFLNFVRTLSENPNIQSNASVAQSELESGFRNAALVNFIKS
;
A
#
# COMPACT_ATOMS: atom_id res chain seq x y z
N MET A 1 14.10 27.23 -4.94
CA MET A 1 13.78 26.88 -3.54
C MET A 1 14.86 25.94 -3.03
N ASN A 2 15.36 26.11 -1.80
CA ASN A 2 16.32 25.16 -1.23
C ASN A 2 15.54 24.02 -0.54
N TYR A 3 15.31 22.94 -1.26
CA TYR A 3 14.53 21.80 -0.76
C TYR A 3 15.22 21.08 0.40
N GLN A 4 16.57 20.99 0.41
CA GLN A 4 17.29 20.35 1.50
C GLN A 4 17.05 21.09 2.83
N LEU A 5 17.23 22.41 2.82
CA LEU A 5 16.99 23.24 4.01
C LEU A 5 15.51 23.18 4.46
N LEU A 6 14.58 23.13 3.52
CA LEU A 6 13.16 22.98 3.82
C LEU A 6 12.88 21.65 4.56
N LEU A 7 13.43 20.54 4.05
CA LEU A 7 13.26 19.23 4.68
C LEU A 7 13.89 19.16 6.07
N GLU A 8 15.08 19.74 6.25
CA GLU A 8 15.75 19.81 7.55
C GLU A 8 14.92 20.58 8.58
N ASN A 9 14.33 21.71 8.19
CA ASN A 9 13.46 22.50 9.05
C ASN A 9 12.20 21.69 9.44
N ILE A 10 11.53 21.08 8.47
CA ILE A 10 10.34 20.23 8.72
C ILE A 10 10.70 19.05 9.62
N TYR A 11 11.81 18.37 9.35
CA TYR A 11 12.26 17.24 10.14
C TYR A 11 12.50 17.63 11.59
N ASN A 12 13.21 18.74 11.83
CA ASN A 12 13.52 19.21 13.17
C ASN A 12 12.27 19.66 13.94
N GLU A 13 11.31 20.28 13.25
CA GLU A 13 10.03 20.66 13.86
C GLU A 13 9.22 19.42 14.25
N VAL A 14 9.03 18.47 13.33
CA VAL A 14 8.21 17.26 13.54
C VAL A 14 8.85 16.34 14.58
N LYS A 15 10.16 16.15 14.54
CA LYS A 15 10.88 15.27 15.48
C LYS A 15 10.73 15.69 16.95
N ASN A 16 10.51 16.98 17.19
CA ASN A 16 10.34 17.55 18.53
C ASN A 16 8.87 17.56 18.99
N LEU A 17 7.92 17.18 18.15
CA LEU A 17 6.52 17.05 18.54
C LEU A 17 6.31 15.81 19.42
N GLU A 18 5.38 15.91 20.36
CA GLU A 18 4.94 14.76 21.14
C GLU A 18 4.34 13.69 20.21
N ASN A 19 4.92 12.50 20.21
CA ASN A 19 4.42 11.39 19.40
C ASN A 19 3.23 10.72 20.11
N THR A 20 2.02 11.04 19.69
CA THR A 20 0.77 10.43 20.15
C THR A 20 0.32 9.25 19.27
N GLY A 21 1.07 8.94 18.21
CA GLY A 21 0.80 7.84 17.29
C GLY A 21 1.09 6.48 17.92
N LYS A 22 0.55 5.43 17.29
CA LYS A 22 0.80 4.04 17.64
C LYS A 22 1.27 3.28 16.40
N ILE A 23 2.30 2.45 16.55
CA ILE A 23 2.72 1.55 15.47
C ILE A 23 1.60 0.56 15.11
N ALA A 24 1.63 0.05 13.89
CA ALA A 24 0.70 -0.99 13.44
C ALA A 24 1.00 -2.30 14.17
N ASP A 25 0.17 -2.69 15.14
CA ASP A 25 0.35 -3.87 15.98
C ASP A 25 -0.59 -5.03 15.62
N TYR A 26 -1.49 -4.83 14.65
CA TYR A 26 -2.41 -5.86 14.17
C TYR A 26 -1.73 -6.92 13.28
N ILE A 27 -0.52 -6.66 12.79
CA ILE A 27 0.36 -7.62 12.12
C ILE A 27 1.61 -7.76 13.00
N PRO A 28 1.89 -8.93 13.60
CA PRO A 28 2.97 -9.10 14.57
C PRO A 28 4.36 -8.67 14.08
N GLU A 29 4.68 -8.89 12.80
CA GLU A 29 5.97 -8.44 12.24
C GLU A 29 6.07 -6.92 12.12
N LEU A 30 4.98 -6.20 11.89
CA LEU A 30 4.96 -4.74 11.88
C LEU A 30 5.09 -4.16 13.29
N ALA A 31 4.61 -4.85 14.31
CA ALA A 31 4.71 -4.44 15.70
C ALA A 31 6.16 -4.40 16.22
N LYS A 32 7.12 -5.02 15.51
CA LYS A 32 8.55 -5.01 15.83
C LYS A 32 9.28 -3.77 15.33
N VAL A 33 8.63 -2.93 14.52
CA VAL A 33 9.26 -1.72 13.97
C VAL A 33 9.52 -0.72 15.08
N ASN A 34 10.72 -0.11 15.06
CA ASN A 34 11.04 0.95 16.00
C ASN A 34 10.18 2.20 15.74
N PRO A 35 9.36 2.65 16.73
CA PRO A 35 8.45 3.79 16.55
C PRO A 35 9.17 5.14 16.42
N ASP A 36 10.46 5.22 16.78
CA ASP A 36 11.23 6.46 16.74
C ASP A 36 11.85 6.72 15.34
N LYS A 37 11.71 5.78 14.41
CA LYS A 37 12.19 5.95 13.05
C LYS A 37 11.36 6.99 12.31
N PHE A 38 12.04 8.01 11.81
CA PHE A 38 11.43 9.08 11.01
C PHE A 38 12.39 9.54 9.91
N GLY A 39 11.94 9.50 8.68
CA GLY A 39 12.68 9.95 7.51
C GLY A 39 11.78 10.63 6.49
N ILE A 40 12.34 11.57 5.75
CA ILE A 40 11.68 12.25 4.64
C ILE A 40 12.58 12.14 3.41
N SER A 41 12.02 11.77 2.27
CA SER A 41 12.67 11.83 0.97
C SER A 41 11.78 12.60 -0.01
N LEU A 42 12.38 13.48 -0.80
CA LEU A 42 11.74 14.28 -1.83
C LEU A 42 12.54 14.17 -3.12
N VAL A 43 11.84 13.92 -4.22
CA VAL A 43 12.44 13.98 -5.57
C VAL A 43 11.80 15.14 -6.32
N ASP A 44 12.61 16.04 -6.87
CA ASP A 44 12.10 17.12 -7.69
C ASP A 44 11.84 16.68 -9.15
N SER A 45 11.23 17.56 -9.93
CA SER A 45 10.90 17.29 -11.35
C SER A 45 12.12 17.11 -12.26
N THR A 46 13.33 17.39 -11.77
CA THR A 46 14.60 17.23 -12.50
C THR A 46 15.36 15.98 -12.04
N GLY A 47 14.79 15.20 -11.09
CA GLY A 47 15.39 13.97 -10.57
C GLY A 47 16.37 14.16 -9.42
N ASN A 48 16.53 15.38 -8.87
CA ASN A 48 17.35 15.57 -7.67
C ASN A 48 16.65 14.98 -6.45
N ILE A 49 17.40 14.26 -5.62
CA ILE A 49 16.92 13.62 -4.40
C ILE A 49 17.42 14.41 -3.19
N PHE A 50 16.50 14.72 -2.29
CA PHE A 50 16.74 15.39 -1.01
C PHE A 50 16.25 14.49 0.11
N GLU A 51 17.09 14.27 1.13
CA GLU A 51 16.80 13.28 2.18
C GLU A 51 17.19 13.79 3.56
N VAL A 52 16.42 13.41 4.58
CA VAL A 52 16.72 13.74 5.98
C VAL A 52 16.21 12.62 6.90
N GLY A 53 16.90 12.42 8.03
CA GLY A 53 16.59 11.37 9.00
C GLY A 53 16.82 9.96 8.46
N ASP A 54 15.91 9.04 8.79
CA ASP A 54 15.99 7.63 8.43
C ASP A 54 15.51 7.34 6.98
N ALA A 55 15.65 8.29 6.04
CA ALA A 55 15.13 8.21 4.67
C ALA A 55 15.67 7.00 3.88
N LYS A 56 16.83 6.44 4.26
CA LYS A 56 17.45 5.26 3.62
C LYS A 56 17.10 3.92 4.27
N GLU A 57 16.34 3.96 5.35
CA GLU A 57 15.87 2.74 6.00
C GLU A 57 14.81 2.05 5.12
N THR A 58 14.93 0.74 5.00
CA THR A 58 13.93 -0.05 4.28
C THR A 58 12.69 -0.24 5.13
N PHE A 59 11.52 -0.19 4.49
CA PHE A 59 10.22 -0.42 5.13
C PHE A 59 9.30 -1.25 4.24
N SER A 60 8.28 -1.86 4.85
CA SER A 60 7.25 -2.56 4.11
C SER A 60 6.27 -1.56 3.50
N ILE A 61 6.09 -1.59 2.19
CA ILE A 61 5.21 -0.64 1.47
C ILE A 61 3.74 -0.81 1.78
N GLN A 62 3.34 -1.96 2.35
CA GLN A 62 1.97 -2.25 2.76
C GLN A 62 0.94 -1.80 1.70
N SER A 63 -0.07 -1.00 2.11
CA SER A 63 -1.13 -0.53 1.22
C SER A 63 -0.69 0.42 0.10
N ILE A 64 0.54 0.90 0.07
CA ILE A 64 1.08 1.59 -1.11
C ILE A 64 1.03 0.67 -2.34
N SER A 65 1.18 -0.64 -2.15
CA SER A 65 1.05 -1.66 -3.19
C SER A 65 -0.28 -1.60 -3.97
N LYS A 66 -1.37 -1.15 -3.33
CA LYS A 66 -2.69 -1.04 -3.98
C LYS A 66 -2.70 -0.07 -5.16
N VAL A 67 -1.96 1.04 -5.06
CA VAL A 67 -1.83 2.00 -6.15
C VAL A 67 -1.15 1.35 -7.35
N LEU A 68 -0.06 0.62 -7.09
CA LEU A 68 0.76 -0.01 -8.13
C LEU A 68 0.02 -1.17 -8.80
N THR A 69 -0.65 -2.04 -8.03
CA THR A 69 -1.45 -3.14 -8.59
C THR A 69 -2.65 -2.62 -9.37
N THR A 70 -3.32 -1.56 -8.89
CA THR A 70 -4.42 -0.91 -9.62
C THR A 70 -3.93 -0.34 -10.94
N ALA A 71 -2.76 0.32 -10.98
CA ALA A 71 -2.19 0.85 -12.22
C ALA A 71 -1.91 -0.27 -13.23
N ILE A 72 -1.37 -1.40 -12.79
CA ILE A 72 -1.13 -2.58 -13.65
C ILE A 72 -2.44 -3.08 -14.25
N ILE A 73 -3.46 -3.30 -13.43
CA ILE A 73 -4.75 -3.84 -13.89
C ILE A 73 -5.51 -2.82 -14.72
N PHE A 74 -5.49 -1.53 -14.36
CA PHE A 74 -6.11 -0.50 -15.18
C PHE A 74 -5.48 -0.39 -16.58
N ALA A 75 -4.17 -0.58 -16.69
CA ALA A 75 -3.49 -0.65 -17.98
C ALA A 75 -3.92 -1.86 -18.84
N LYS A 76 -4.46 -2.92 -18.24
CA LYS A 76 -4.98 -4.12 -18.92
C LYS A 76 -6.46 -4.00 -19.25
N GLU A 77 -7.28 -3.66 -18.26
CA GLU A 77 -8.74 -3.66 -18.32
C GLU A 77 -9.33 -2.35 -18.84
N GLY A 78 -8.63 -1.23 -18.68
CA GLY A 78 -9.19 0.08 -18.94
C GLY A 78 -10.48 0.30 -18.14
N ASN A 79 -11.52 0.78 -18.80
CA ASN A 79 -12.81 1.08 -18.16
C ASN A 79 -13.61 -0.16 -17.75
N GLU A 80 -13.27 -1.36 -18.23
CA GLU A 80 -13.94 -2.61 -17.83
C GLU A 80 -13.70 -2.92 -16.34
N LEU A 81 -12.58 -2.45 -15.80
CA LEU A 81 -12.27 -2.54 -14.36
C LEU A 81 -13.42 -2.02 -13.49
N TRP A 82 -14.05 -0.93 -13.92
CA TRP A 82 -15.10 -0.25 -13.14
C TRP A 82 -16.42 -1.03 -13.07
N LYS A 83 -16.53 -2.15 -13.74
CA LYS A 83 -17.65 -3.09 -13.58
C LYS A 83 -17.48 -3.99 -12.35
N ARG A 84 -16.25 -4.21 -11.89
CA ARG A 84 -15.94 -5.08 -10.75
C ARG A 84 -15.58 -4.31 -9.48
N VAL A 85 -15.13 -3.08 -9.60
CA VAL A 85 -14.78 -2.21 -8.48
C VAL A 85 -15.14 -0.77 -8.85
N GLY A 86 -15.70 -0.02 -7.90
CA GLY A 86 -16.03 1.39 -8.11
C GLY A 86 -14.79 2.31 -8.04
N PHE A 87 -15.02 3.61 -8.15
CA PHE A 87 -13.99 4.64 -8.09
C PHE A 87 -14.36 5.81 -7.16
N GLU A 88 -15.41 5.64 -6.35
CA GLU A 88 -15.89 6.66 -5.45
C GLU A 88 -15.10 6.70 -4.12
N PRO A 89 -14.88 7.87 -3.53
CA PRO A 89 -14.24 7.97 -2.23
C PRO A 89 -15.10 7.32 -1.13
N SER A 90 -14.46 6.88 -0.04
CA SER A 90 -15.13 6.31 1.11
C SER A 90 -14.85 7.13 2.37
N GLY A 91 -15.87 7.39 3.17
CA GLY A 91 -15.76 7.94 4.52
C GLY A 91 -15.72 6.85 5.62
N ASN A 92 -15.79 5.58 5.26
CA ASN A 92 -15.74 4.46 6.20
C ASN A 92 -14.33 3.90 6.35
N ALA A 93 -14.13 3.05 7.36
CA ALA A 93 -12.86 2.36 7.56
C ALA A 93 -12.51 1.50 6.33
N PHE A 94 -11.24 1.48 5.94
CA PHE A 94 -10.72 0.80 4.74
C PHE A 94 -10.96 -0.72 4.71
N ASN A 95 -11.33 -1.32 5.84
CA ASN A 95 -11.61 -2.75 6.01
C ASN A 95 -13.05 -3.01 6.47
N SER A 96 -14.00 -2.11 6.15
CA SER A 96 -15.41 -2.21 6.55
C SER A 96 -16.14 -3.29 5.75
N LEU A 97 -16.66 -4.30 6.43
CA LEU A 97 -17.60 -5.30 5.88
C LEU A 97 -18.97 -4.68 5.63
N ILE A 98 -19.43 -3.83 6.55
CA ILE A 98 -20.75 -3.19 6.47
C ILE A 98 -20.89 -2.37 5.20
N GLN A 99 -19.84 -1.62 4.83
CA GLN A 99 -19.87 -0.86 3.59
C GLN A 99 -20.00 -1.77 2.37
N LEU A 100 -19.26 -2.88 2.32
CA LEU A 100 -19.32 -3.83 1.23
C LEU A 100 -20.71 -4.48 1.10
N GLU A 101 -21.38 -4.73 2.23
CA GLU A 101 -22.75 -5.24 2.28
C GLU A 101 -23.76 -4.24 1.68
N TYR A 102 -23.68 -2.97 2.07
CA TYR A 102 -24.51 -1.91 1.48
C TYR A 102 -24.29 -1.75 -0.02
N GLU A 103 -23.11 -2.02 -0.50
CA GLU A 103 -22.70 -1.94 -1.90
C GLU A 103 -22.88 -3.27 -2.66
N LYS A 104 -23.61 -4.23 -2.06
CA LYS A 104 -23.98 -5.51 -2.67
C LYS A 104 -22.77 -6.30 -3.21
N GLY A 105 -21.67 -6.28 -2.49
CA GLY A 105 -20.46 -7.02 -2.82
C GLY A 105 -19.54 -6.34 -3.85
N ILE A 106 -19.89 -5.18 -4.41
CA ILE A 106 -19.03 -4.43 -5.31
C ILE A 106 -18.26 -3.38 -4.50
N PRO A 107 -16.94 -3.52 -4.34
CA PRO A 107 -16.17 -2.57 -3.54
C PRO A 107 -16.20 -1.15 -4.12
N ARG A 108 -16.30 -0.14 -3.27
CA ARG A 108 -16.42 1.27 -3.65
C ARG A 108 -15.23 1.82 -4.42
N ASN A 109 -14.02 1.38 -4.11
CA ASN A 109 -12.81 1.74 -4.86
C ASN A 109 -11.68 0.72 -4.60
N PRO A 110 -10.62 0.70 -5.44
CA PRO A 110 -9.54 -0.28 -5.35
C PRO A 110 -8.60 -0.08 -4.15
N PHE A 111 -8.70 1.04 -3.42
CA PHE A 111 -7.84 1.35 -2.28
C PHE A 111 -8.40 0.89 -0.94
N LEU A 112 -9.67 0.52 -0.87
CA LEU A 112 -10.24 -0.26 0.22
C LEU A 112 -9.72 -1.71 0.16
N ASN A 113 -9.69 -2.40 1.30
CA ASN A 113 -9.24 -3.80 1.32
C ASN A 113 -10.08 -4.69 0.39
N ALA A 114 -11.40 -4.55 0.41
CA ALA A 114 -12.28 -5.28 -0.50
C ALA A 114 -11.95 -5.03 -1.98
N GLY A 115 -11.71 -3.77 -2.36
CA GLY A 115 -11.33 -3.42 -3.73
C GLY A 115 -9.96 -3.97 -4.12
N SER A 116 -8.97 -3.90 -3.21
CA SER A 116 -7.66 -4.47 -3.49
C SER A 116 -7.67 -6.00 -3.65
N LEU A 117 -8.62 -6.70 -3.02
CA LEU A 117 -8.83 -8.13 -3.23
C LEU A 117 -9.37 -8.42 -4.64
N VAL A 118 -10.28 -7.60 -5.16
CA VAL A 118 -10.74 -7.70 -6.56
C VAL A 118 -9.59 -7.43 -7.54
N ILE A 119 -8.75 -6.43 -7.25
CA ILE A 119 -7.54 -6.16 -8.06
C ILE A 119 -6.57 -7.35 -8.01
N ALA A 120 -6.40 -7.98 -6.84
CA ALA A 120 -5.54 -9.16 -6.70
C ALA A 120 -6.09 -10.38 -7.47
N ASP A 121 -7.41 -10.56 -7.50
CA ASP A 121 -8.08 -11.58 -8.30
C ASP A 121 -7.81 -11.35 -9.80
N LEU A 122 -7.97 -10.13 -10.30
CA LEU A 122 -7.63 -9.77 -11.68
C LEU A 122 -6.15 -9.96 -11.99
N MET A 123 -5.25 -9.73 -11.02
CA MET A 123 -3.82 -10.05 -11.18
C MET A 123 -3.60 -11.56 -11.40
N LEU A 124 -4.38 -12.42 -10.73
CA LEU A 124 -4.32 -13.88 -10.92
C LEU A 124 -4.87 -14.29 -12.30
N ASP A 125 -5.90 -13.61 -12.79
CA ASP A 125 -6.47 -13.88 -14.12
C ASP A 125 -5.52 -13.49 -15.27
N HIS A 126 -4.82 -12.37 -15.13
CA HIS A 126 -3.98 -11.83 -16.20
C HIS A 126 -2.54 -12.35 -16.22
N PHE A 127 -2.03 -12.85 -15.11
CA PHE A 127 -0.61 -13.20 -14.98
C PHE A 127 -0.41 -14.60 -14.39
N GLU A 128 0.35 -15.43 -15.06
CA GLU A 128 0.71 -16.77 -14.57
C GLU A 128 1.47 -16.70 -13.23
N LYS A 129 2.32 -15.66 -13.07
CA LYS A 129 3.13 -15.43 -11.86
C LYS A 129 2.93 -13.99 -11.34
N PRO A 130 1.77 -13.67 -10.79
CA PRO A 130 1.42 -12.28 -10.45
C PRO A 130 2.36 -11.63 -9.44
N LYS A 131 2.88 -12.39 -8.45
CA LYS A 131 3.83 -11.87 -7.44
C LYS A 131 5.17 -11.49 -8.07
N GLU A 132 5.69 -12.34 -8.98
CA GLU A 132 6.92 -12.08 -9.70
C GLU A 132 6.76 -10.89 -10.65
N TYR A 133 5.65 -10.85 -11.38
CA TYR A 133 5.32 -9.71 -12.25
C TYR A 133 5.27 -8.39 -11.48
N PHE A 134 4.55 -8.35 -10.36
CA PHE A 134 4.46 -7.16 -9.50
C PHE A 134 5.84 -6.72 -9.00
N LEU A 135 6.65 -7.64 -8.48
CA LEU A 135 7.99 -7.32 -8.00
C LEU A 135 8.89 -6.73 -9.09
N ASN A 136 8.84 -7.31 -10.29
CA ASN A 136 9.61 -6.81 -11.44
C ASN A 136 9.09 -5.44 -11.92
N PHE A 137 7.78 -5.22 -11.90
CA PHE A 137 7.17 -3.92 -12.20
C PHE A 137 7.68 -2.83 -11.24
N VAL A 138 7.66 -3.11 -9.92
CA VAL A 138 8.15 -2.17 -8.91
C VAL A 138 9.64 -1.88 -9.06
N ARG A 139 10.46 -2.89 -9.32
CA ARG A 139 11.90 -2.74 -9.57
C ARG A 139 12.18 -1.88 -10.79
N THR A 140 11.44 -2.10 -11.87
CA THR A 140 11.58 -1.30 -13.09
C THR A 140 11.17 0.15 -12.87
N LEU A 141 10.02 0.37 -12.22
CA LEU A 141 9.48 1.70 -11.96
C LEU A 141 10.38 2.54 -11.05
N SER A 142 11.02 1.90 -10.07
CA SER A 142 11.91 2.55 -9.10
C SER A 142 13.38 2.55 -9.51
N GLU A 143 13.73 1.93 -10.64
CA GLU A 143 15.12 1.70 -11.07
C GLU A 143 15.98 1.04 -9.97
N ASN A 144 15.34 0.29 -9.05
CA ASN A 144 16.01 -0.37 -7.93
C ASN A 144 15.82 -1.89 -7.95
N PRO A 145 16.81 -2.65 -8.43
CA PRO A 145 16.73 -4.10 -8.49
C PRO A 145 16.80 -4.80 -7.11
N ASN A 146 17.15 -4.05 -6.04
CA ASN A 146 17.32 -4.61 -4.70
C ASN A 146 15.99 -4.70 -3.92
N ILE A 147 14.90 -4.18 -4.45
CA ILE A 147 13.57 -4.33 -3.83
C ILE A 147 13.22 -5.82 -3.76
N GLN A 148 12.77 -6.27 -2.60
CA GLN A 148 12.45 -7.67 -2.34
C GLN A 148 11.12 -7.81 -1.60
N SER A 149 10.50 -8.98 -1.73
CA SER A 149 9.40 -9.39 -0.85
C SER A 149 9.95 -9.80 0.51
N ASN A 150 9.33 -9.33 1.58
CA ASN A 150 9.66 -9.78 2.94
C ASN A 150 8.76 -10.97 3.30
N ALA A 151 9.34 -12.17 3.32
CA ALA A 151 8.60 -13.41 3.57
C ALA A 151 8.02 -13.46 5.00
N SER A 152 8.71 -12.93 6.00
CA SER A 152 8.24 -12.93 7.40
C SER A 152 7.01 -12.05 7.56
N VAL A 153 7.04 -10.83 6.97
CA VAL A 153 5.87 -9.92 6.98
C VAL A 153 4.70 -10.54 6.22
N ALA A 154 4.94 -11.13 5.04
CA ALA A 154 3.90 -11.77 4.24
C ALA A 154 3.25 -12.95 4.99
N GLN A 155 4.04 -13.78 5.67
CA GLN A 155 3.53 -14.90 6.46
C GLN A 155 2.73 -14.40 7.68
N SER A 156 3.24 -13.41 8.39
CA SER A 156 2.56 -12.80 9.54
C SER A 156 1.21 -12.17 9.15
N GLU A 157 1.16 -11.53 7.98
CA GLU A 157 -0.07 -10.96 7.44
C GLU A 157 -1.09 -12.04 7.03
N LEU A 158 -0.63 -13.14 6.45
CA LEU A 158 -1.47 -14.29 6.12
C LEU A 158 -2.10 -14.90 7.38
N GLU A 159 -1.32 -15.09 8.44
CA GLU A 159 -1.76 -15.69 9.70
C GLU A 159 -2.73 -14.80 10.50
N SER A 160 -2.66 -13.47 10.33
CA SER A 160 -3.53 -12.49 11.00
C SER A 160 -4.65 -11.95 10.11
N GLY A 161 -4.74 -12.38 8.85
CA GLY A 161 -5.60 -11.84 7.79
C GLY A 161 -7.08 -12.22 7.84
N PHE A 162 -7.65 -12.59 9.01
CA PHE A 162 -9.02 -13.08 9.14
C PHE A 162 -10.09 -12.15 8.55
N ARG A 163 -9.94 -10.84 8.71
CA ARG A 163 -10.89 -9.87 8.16
C ARG A 163 -10.84 -9.83 6.63
N ASN A 164 -9.66 -9.93 6.02
CA ASN A 164 -9.52 -10.01 4.57
C ASN A 164 -10.12 -11.34 4.04
N ALA A 165 -9.96 -12.45 4.76
CA ALA A 165 -10.60 -13.71 4.42
C ALA A 165 -12.14 -13.61 4.44
N ALA A 166 -12.71 -12.89 5.42
CA ALA A 166 -14.14 -12.62 5.48
C ALA A 166 -14.61 -11.77 4.29
N LEU A 167 -13.88 -10.73 3.91
CA LEU A 167 -14.16 -9.90 2.72
C LEU A 167 -14.15 -10.74 1.44
N VAL A 168 -13.15 -11.61 1.25
CA VAL A 168 -13.07 -12.51 0.08
C VAL A 168 -14.29 -13.42 0.00
N ASN A 169 -14.69 -14.04 1.12
CA ASN A 169 -15.85 -14.92 1.14
C ASN A 169 -17.16 -14.16 0.85
N PHE A 170 -17.28 -12.93 1.31
CA PHE A 170 -18.44 -12.09 1.03
C PHE A 170 -18.52 -11.67 -0.45
N ILE A 171 -17.39 -11.33 -1.07
CA ILE A 171 -17.34 -10.96 -2.50
C ILE A 171 -17.73 -12.16 -3.40
N LYS A 172 -17.44 -13.39 -2.95
CA LYS A 172 -17.79 -14.63 -3.68
C LYS A 172 -19.25 -15.04 -3.59
N SER A 173 -19.97 -14.56 -2.58
CA SER A 173 -21.39 -14.91 -2.34
C SER A 173 -22.34 -14.10 -3.20
#